data_c8b25d9c13eb78d7dce7f180ae86c2a4
#
_entry.id   c8b25d9c13eb78d7dce7f180ae86c2a4
#
_cell.length_a   1.000
_cell.length_b   1.000
_cell.length_c   1.000
_cell.angle_alpha   90.00
_cell.angle_beta   90.00
_cell.angle_gamma   90.00
#
_symmetry.space_group_name_H-M   'P 1'
#
loop_
_entity.id
_entity.type
_entity.pdbx_description
1 polymer ?
#
loop_
_entity_poly.entity_id
_entity_poly.type
_entity_poly.pdbx_seq_one_letter_code
_entity_poly.pdbx_strand_id
1 'polypeptide(L)'
;MIGPLSSQLNAIKWGEFKLGDLFEMERGARLTKANRIKGTRPLVTAGYENYGVAEYISNHDQKVFKGNTITIDMFANAFYRYSEYSADDNILVLTPKFTMSYRIGLCVTARINAVLKAKFSYGKQYRQKDFNVTIISLPLKPTANAQTLEDIDFHFMEKFIAELEQCRLAELEQCRLAELEAYLKATGLENTTLSNAEENALNVFNNSRGNTPCGLTWQSFKLGDLFEIRPTKAYNLTNSHLFDNNAKNPVVTNSSLNNGISGYSSLEPTEKGNQITYSDTTTSEGIFYQKDLL
;
A
#
# COMPACT_ATOMS: atom_id res chain seq x y z
N MET A 1 -20.32 -9.66 -4.86
CA MET A 1 -21.27 -9.65 -6.01
C MET A 1 -20.49 -9.31 -7.28
N ILE A 2 -20.20 -10.30 -8.16
CA ILE A 2 -19.41 -10.13 -9.40
C ILE A 2 -20.35 -10.02 -10.64
N GLY A 3 -21.67 -9.86 -10.43
CA GLY A 3 -22.68 -9.94 -11.48
C GLY A 3 -22.49 -8.98 -12.69
N PRO A 4 -22.34 -7.66 -12.51
CA PRO A 4 -22.25 -6.75 -13.65
C PRO A 4 -20.97 -6.87 -14.46
N LEU A 5 -19.81 -7.12 -13.78
CA LEU A 5 -18.51 -7.23 -14.44
C LEU A 5 -18.35 -8.53 -15.23
N SER A 6 -18.87 -9.65 -14.72
CA SER A 6 -18.82 -10.93 -15.44
C SER A 6 -19.68 -10.90 -16.72
N SER A 7 -20.81 -10.20 -16.72
CA SER A 7 -21.63 -10.03 -17.91
C SER A 7 -20.93 -9.23 -19.00
N GLN A 8 -20.14 -8.22 -18.66
CA GLN A 8 -19.32 -7.47 -19.61
C GLN A 8 -18.30 -8.39 -20.30
N LEU A 9 -17.61 -9.26 -19.54
CA LEU A 9 -16.64 -10.21 -20.10
C LEU A 9 -17.27 -11.24 -21.05
N ASN A 10 -18.52 -11.61 -20.80
CA ASN A 10 -19.27 -12.53 -21.67
C ASN A 10 -19.81 -11.88 -22.94
N ALA A 11 -19.96 -10.57 -22.94
CA ALA A 11 -20.53 -9.82 -24.07
C ALA A 11 -19.49 -9.40 -25.12
N ILE A 12 -18.20 -9.46 -24.80
CA ILE A 12 -17.13 -9.02 -25.71
C ILE A 12 -16.61 -10.17 -26.59
N LYS A 13 -16.11 -9.79 -27.76
CA LYS A 13 -15.37 -10.69 -28.66
C LYS A 13 -13.92 -10.79 -28.20
N TRP A 14 -13.37 -12.00 -28.17
CA TRP A 14 -11.98 -12.25 -27.81
C TRP A 14 -11.17 -12.65 -29.05
N GLY A 15 -9.94 -12.16 -29.15
CA GLY A 15 -8.95 -12.55 -30.15
C GLY A 15 -7.75 -13.22 -29.49
N GLU A 16 -7.05 -14.05 -30.23
CA GLU A 16 -5.85 -14.75 -29.78
C GLU A 16 -4.58 -14.08 -30.31
N PHE A 17 -3.63 -13.79 -29.41
CA PHE A 17 -2.41 -13.09 -29.71
C PHE A 17 -1.21 -13.81 -29.13
N LYS A 18 -0.14 -13.97 -29.92
CA LYS A 18 1.14 -14.47 -29.41
C LYS A 18 1.82 -13.38 -28.59
N LEU A 19 2.45 -13.75 -27.48
CA LEU A 19 3.19 -12.77 -26.66
C LEU A 19 4.30 -12.08 -27.46
N GLY A 20 4.95 -12.78 -28.39
CA GLY A 20 5.98 -12.18 -29.24
C GLY A 20 5.47 -11.10 -30.21
N ASP A 21 4.17 -11.12 -30.55
CA ASP A 21 3.56 -10.06 -31.38
C ASP A 21 3.26 -8.81 -30.53
N LEU A 22 3.00 -8.99 -29.24
CA LEU A 22 2.64 -7.93 -28.30
C LEU A 22 3.84 -7.29 -27.60
N PHE A 23 4.91 -8.06 -27.35
CA PHE A 23 6.03 -7.64 -26.53
C PHE A 23 7.37 -7.97 -27.16
N GLU A 24 8.35 -7.10 -26.91
CA GLU A 24 9.76 -7.46 -26.98
C GLU A 24 10.16 -8.15 -25.68
N MET A 25 11.01 -9.15 -25.75
CA MET A 25 11.43 -9.93 -24.62
C MET A 25 12.94 -9.83 -24.43
N GLU A 26 13.33 -9.49 -23.21
CA GLU A 26 14.72 -9.55 -22.76
C GLU A 26 14.86 -10.48 -21.56
N ARG A 27 16.04 -11.02 -21.35
CA ARG A 27 16.35 -11.80 -20.15
C ARG A 27 17.08 -10.94 -19.13
N GLY A 28 16.76 -11.12 -17.85
CA GLY A 28 17.53 -10.53 -16.75
C GLY A 28 18.96 -11.05 -16.69
N ALA A 29 19.79 -10.41 -15.89
CA ALA A 29 21.20 -10.74 -15.70
C ALA A 29 21.42 -11.37 -14.32
N ARG A 30 22.20 -12.48 -14.28
CA ARG A 30 22.45 -13.20 -13.05
C ARG A 30 23.18 -12.34 -12.02
N LEU A 31 22.63 -12.29 -10.79
CA LEU A 31 23.26 -11.67 -9.63
C LEU A 31 23.19 -12.63 -8.44
N THR A 32 24.34 -13.24 -8.11
CA THR A 32 24.41 -14.18 -6.99
C THR A 32 24.20 -13.46 -5.67
N LYS A 33 23.65 -14.17 -4.67
CA LYS A 33 23.34 -13.58 -3.36
C LYS A 33 24.58 -12.94 -2.69
N ALA A 34 25.76 -13.52 -2.87
CA ALA A 34 27.01 -13.01 -2.32
C ALA A 34 27.45 -11.65 -2.93
N ASN A 35 27.02 -11.35 -4.15
CA ASN A 35 27.41 -10.13 -4.87
C ASN A 35 26.35 -9.00 -4.76
N ARG A 36 25.25 -9.22 -4.03
CA ARG A 36 24.21 -8.21 -3.86
C ARG A 36 24.67 -7.15 -2.88
N ILE A 37 24.57 -5.91 -3.28
CA ILE A 37 24.83 -4.73 -2.45
C ILE A 37 23.49 -4.14 -2.05
N LYS A 38 23.22 -4.01 -0.75
CA LYS A 38 21.96 -3.47 -0.22
C LYS A 38 21.69 -2.05 -0.73
N GLY A 39 20.46 -1.78 -1.13
CA GLY A 39 20.04 -0.48 -1.69
C GLY A 39 18.54 -0.29 -1.73
N THR A 40 18.05 0.48 -2.70
CA THR A 40 16.63 0.87 -2.82
C THR A 40 15.94 0.34 -4.08
N ARG A 41 16.70 -0.15 -5.08
CA ARG A 41 16.15 -0.67 -6.31
C ARG A 41 15.72 -2.14 -6.14
N PRO A 42 14.47 -2.51 -6.47
CA PRO A 42 14.01 -3.90 -6.36
C PRO A 42 14.82 -4.84 -7.25
N LEU A 43 15.23 -5.99 -6.70
CA LEU A 43 15.78 -7.11 -7.46
C LEU A 43 14.70 -8.18 -7.59
N VAL A 44 14.25 -8.41 -8.82
CA VAL A 44 13.26 -9.44 -9.14
C VAL A 44 13.95 -10.77 -9.41
N THR A 45 13.49 -11.81 -8.72
CA THR A 45 13.96 -13.21 -8.90
C THR A 45 12.75 -14.13 -9.07
N ALA A 46 12.98 -15.39 -9.41
CA ALA A 46 11.92 -16.37 -9.53
C ALA A 46 11.24 -16.66 -8.18
N GLY A 47 9.92 -16.53 -8.14
CA GLY A 47 9.09 -16.80 -6.98
C GLY A 47 7.79 -15.99 -7.00
N TYR A 48 6.80 -16.46 -6.25
CA TYR A 48 5.49 -15.80 -6.16
C TYR A 48 5.42 -14.79 -5.01
N GLU A 49 6.12 -15.06 -3.93
CA GLU A 49 6.15 -14.24 -2.71
C GLU A 49 6.65 -12.81 -3.00
N ASN A 50 6.08 -11.84 -2.35
CA ASN A 50 6.42 -10.43 -2.53
C ASN A 50 6.53 -9.99 -4.01
N TYR A 51 5.64 -10.50 -4.85
CA TYR A 51 5.64 -10.27 -6.30
C TYR A 51 6.98 -10.61 -6.99
N GLY A 52 7.73 -11.57 -6.45
CA GLY A 52 9.05 -11.97 -6.95
C GLY A 52 10.19 -11.00 -6.58
N VAL A 53 9.96 -10.00 -5.74
CA VAL A 53 11.02 -9.10 -5.23
C VAL A 53 11.75 -9.80 -4.09
N ALA A 54 12.99 -10.20 -4.34
CA ALA A 54 13.81 -10.90 -3.34
C ALA A 54 14.47 -9.96 -2.35
N GLU A 55 14.99 -8.84 -2.83
CA GLU A 55 15.74 -7.86 -2.04
C GLU A 55 15.72 -6.49 -2.74
N TYR A 56 16.23 -5.47 -2.05
CA TYR A 56 16.51 -4.16 -2.64
C TYR A 56 18.03 -3.95 -2.73
N ILE A 57 18.50 -3.58 -3.93
CA ILE A 57 19.93 -3.50 -4.26
C ILE A 57 20.36 -2.11 -4.75
N SER A 58 21.68 -1.86 -4.71
CA SER A 58 22.35 -0.68 -5.28
C SER A 58 23.44 -1.02 -6.29
N ASN A 59 23.55 -2.27 -6.72
CA ASN A 59 24.53 -2.70 -7.73
C ASN A 59 24.45 -1.84 -8.99
N HIS A 60 25.54 -1.14 -9.34
CA HIS A 60 25.61 -0.23 -10.49
C HIS A 60 25.84 -0.98 -11.81
N ASP A 61 26.47 -2.14 -11.76
CA ASP A 61 26.75 -3.04 -12.88
C ASP A 61 25.55 -3.89 -13.29
N GLN A 62 24.52 -3.95 -12.44
CA GLN A 62 23.31 -4.70 -12.73
C GLN A 62 22.37 -3.90 -13.64
N LYS A 63 21.93 -4.51 -14.75
CA LYS A 63 20.99 -3.88 -15.68
C LYS A 63 19.73 -3.39 -14.96
N VAL A 64 19.34 -2.16 -15.27
CA VAL A 64 18.10 -1.54 -14.80
C VAL A 64 17.06 -1.62 -15.91
N PHE A 65 15.91 -2.18 -15.60
CA PHE A 65 14.74 -2.20 -16.46
C PHE A 65 13.79 -1.09 -16.04
N LYS A 66 13.17 -0.44 -17.01
CA LYS A 66 12.15 0.58 -16.75
C LYS A 66 10.89 -0.04 -16.18
N GLY A 67 10.11 0.75 -15.46
CA GLY A 67 8.73 0.41 -15.12
C GLY A 67 7.84 0.30 -16.37
N ASN A 68 6.57 0.01 -16.15
CA ASN A 68 5.59 -0.22 -17.21
C ASN A 68 5.95 -1.40 -18.13
N THR A 69 6.45 -2.48 -17.53
CA THR A 69 6.81 -3.75 -18.16
C THR A 69 6.13 -4.91 -17.43
N ILE A 70 6.15 -6.10 -18.03
CA ILE A 70 5.67 -7.33 -17.39
C ILE A 70 6.86 -8.27 -17.25
N THR A 71 7.01 -8.91 -16.10
CA THR A 71 8.01 -9.96 -15.90
C THR A 71 7.34 -11.32 -15.84
N ILE A 72 7.98 -12.35 -16.42
CA ILE A 72 7.58 -13.75 -16.25
C ILE A 72 8.79 -14.52 -15.73
N ASP A 73 8.63 -15.22 -14.62
CA ASP A 73 9.69 -16.05 -14.05
C ASP A 73 9.73 -17.47 -14.64
N MET A 74 10.71 -18.26 -14.26
CA MET A 74 10.86 -19.65 -14.72
C MET A 74 9.72 -20.57 -14.27
N PHE A 75 8.91 -20.19 -13.30
CA PHE A 75 7.71 -20.91 -12.84
C PHE A 75 6.44 -20.42 -13.53
N ALA A 76 6.61 -19.47 -14.47
CA ALA A 76 5.54 -18.82 -15.21
C ALA A 76 4.63 -17.90 -14.38
N ASN A 77 5.15 -17.35 -13.26
CA ASN A 77 4.48 -16.28 -12.56
C ASN A 77 4.71 -14.96 -13.30
N ALA A 78 3.64 -14.33 -13.72
CA ALA A 78 3.70 -13.02 -14.38
C ALA A 78 3.31 -11.90 -13.43
N PHE A 79 4.09 -10.79 -13.45
CA PHE A 79 3.83 -9.60 -12.63
C PHE A 79 4.04 -8.34 -13.43
N TYR A 80 3.10 -7.39 -13.30
CA TYR A 80 3.28 -6.03 -13.82
C TYR A 80 4.25 -5.24 -12.93
N ARG A 81 5.13 -4.46 -13.55
CA ARG A 81 6.15 -3.63 -12.88
C ARG A 81 5.87 -2.15 -13.05
N TYR A 82 5.55 -1.50 -11.95
CA TYR A 82 5.20 -0.07 -11.93
C TYR A 82 6.40 0.86 -12.05
N SER A 83 7.53 0.47 -11.46
CA SER A 83 8.73 1.31 -11.33
C SER A 83 9.98 0.57 -11.83
N GLU A 84 11.11 1.23 -11.83
CA GLU A 84 12.40 0.65 -12.19
C GLU A 84 12.82 -0.48 -11.25
N TYR A 85 13.45 -1.48 -11.82
CA TYR A 85 13.92 -2.68 -11.11
C TYR A 85 15.11 -3.32 -11.82
N SER A 86 15.78 -4.26 -11.17
CA SER A 86 16.70 -5.19 -11.80
C SER A 86 16.12 -6.61 -11.76
N ALA A 87 16.48 -7.44 -12.71
CA ALA A 87 15.98 -8.81 -12.84
C ALA A 87 17.13 -9.82 -12.92
N ASP A 88 16.97 -10.94 -12.21
CA ASP A 88 17.88 -12.08 -12.27
C ASP A 88 17.70 -12.87 -13.58
N ASP A 89 18.63 -13.75 -13.91
CA ASP A 89 18.67 -14.49 -15.18
C ASP A 89 17.53 -15.50 -15.38
N ASN A 90 16.73 -15.77 -14.37
CA ASN A 90 15.53 -16.61 -14.45
C ASN A 90 14.24 -15.81 -14.73
N ILE A 91 14.37 -14.54 -15.07
CA ILE A 91 13.27 -13.63 -15.37
C ILE A 91 13.31 -13.23 -16.83
N LEU A 92 12.17 -13.33 -17.50
CA LEU A 92 11.91 -12.73 -18.79
C LEU A 92 11.20 -11.39 -18.56
N VAL A 93 11.76 -10.32 -19.14
CA VAL A 93 11.21 -8.97 -19.09
C VAL A 93 10.54 -8.68 -20.43
N LEU A 94 9.27 -8.28 -20.38
CA LEU A 94 8.44 -8.03 -21.54
C LEU A 94 8.15 -6.53 -21.65
N THR A 95 8.69 -5.92 -22.67
CA THR A 95 8.46 -4.51 -23.02
C THR A 95 7.34 -4.44 -24.05
N PRO A 96 6.24 -3.68 -23.81
CA PRO A 96 5.11 -3.63 -24.73
C PRO A 96 5.49 -2.93 -26.05
N LYS A 97 4.97 -3.44 -27.16
CA LYS A 97 5.05 -2.82 -28.51
C LYS A 97 3.91 -1.84 -28.77
N PHE A 98 3.09 -1.57 -27.77
CA PHE A 98 1.93 -0.68 -27.82
C PHE A 98 1.94 0.25 -26.58
N THR A 99 1.12 1.29 -26.60
CA THR A 99 0.95 2.16 -25.43
C THR A 99 0.21 1.41 -24.33
N MET A 100 0.88 1.10 -23.24
CA MET A 100 0.35 0.35 -22.11
C MET A 100 0.23 1.24 -20.89
N SER A 101 -0.99 1.45 -20.40
CA SER A 101 -1.21 1.99 -19.05
C SER A 101 -1.04 0.90 -18.00
N TYR A 102 -0.99 1.26 -16.72
CA TYR A 102 -0.92 0.27 -15.66
C TYR A 102 -2.16 -0.65 -15.64
N ARG A 103 -3.35 -0.13 -15.96
CA ARG A 103 -4.59 -0.92 -16.01
C ARG A 103 -4.57 -1.95 -17.13
N ILE A 104 -4.13 -1.53 -18.30
CA ILE A 104 -3.90 -2.46 -19.43
C ILE A 104 -2.87 -3.50 -19.03
N GLY A 105 -1.75 -3.09 -18.41
CA GLY A 105 -0.71 -3.99 -17.93
C GLY A 105 -1.23 -5.03 -16.93
N LEU A 106 -2.08 -4.64 -15.97
CA LEU A 106 -2.73 -5.55 -15.03
C LEU A 106 -3.65 -6.53 -15.74
N CYS A 107 -4.47 -6.07 -16.68
CA CYS A 107 -5.37 -6.91 -17.46
C CYS A 107 -4.59 -7.97 -18.26
N VAL A 108 -3.55 -7.56 -18.97
CA VAL A 108 -2.69 -8.47 -19.77
C VAL A 108 -1.95 -9.46 -18.86
N THR A 109 -1.42 -8.99 -17.71
CA THR A 109 -0.75 -9.85 -16.72
C THR A 109 -1.70 -10.93 -16.20
N ALA A 110 -2.94 -10.57 -15.90
CA ALA A 110 -3.97 -11.53 -15.47
C ALA A 110 -4.25 -12.59 -16.56
N ARG A 111 -4.30 -12.18 -17.84
CA ARG A 111 -4.49 -13.12 -18.97
C ARG A 111 -3.30 -14.04 -19.15
N ILE A 112 -2.07 -13.55 -19.03
CA ILE A 112 -0.84 -14.36 -19.05
C ILE A 112 -0.90 -15.41 -17.92
N ASN A 113 -1.16 -15.00 -16.69
CA ASN A 113 -1.24 -15.91 -15.55
C ASN A 113 -2.35 -16.96 -15.74
N ALA A 114 -3.52 -16.59 -16.27
CA ALA A 114 -4.62 -17.52 -16.52
C ALA A 114 -4.23 -18.62 -17.51
N VAL A 115 -3.46 -18.30 -18.56
CA VAL A 115 -3.00 -19.26 -19.56
C VAL A 115 -1.87 -20.12 -19.03
N LEU A 116 -0.97 -19.57 -18.23
CA LEU A 116 0.25 -20.26 -17.76
C LEU A 116 0.06 -21.02 -16.45
N LYS A 117 -1.00 -20.74 -15.70
CA LYS A 117 -1.29 -21.35 -14.39
C LYS A 117 -1.11 -22.87 -14.40
N ALA A 118 -0.32 -23.36 -13.46
CA ALA A 118 -0.06 -24.79 -13.22
C ALA A 118 0.59 -25.58 -14.40
N LYS A 119 1.09 -24.90 -15.43
CA LYS A 119 1.74 -25.56 -16.58
C LYS A 119 3.25 -25.73 -16.43
N PHE A 120 3.85 -24.99 -15.49
CA PHE A 120 5.29 -24.93 -15.28
C PHE A 120 5.64 -25.17 -13.82
N SER A 121 6.84 -25.73 -13.60
CA SER A 121 7.37 -26.11 -12.29
C SER A 121 8.89 -26.16 -12.35
N TYR A 122 9.55 -26.56 -11.25
CA TYR A 122 11.01 -26.72 -11.24
C TYR A 122 11.51 -27.69 -12.32
N GLY A 123 10.78 -28.78 -12.57
CA GLY A 123 11.12 -29.79 -13.62
C GLY A 123 10.77 -29.35 -15.03
N LYS A 124 9.89 -28.39 -15.22
CA LYS A 124 9.48 -27.85 -16.52
C LYS A 124 9.40 -26.35 -16.46
N GLN A 125 10.52 -25.70 -16.69
CA GLN A 125 10.66 -24.25 -16.52
C GLN A 125 10.18 -23.50 -17.78
N TYR A 126 9.52 -22.33 -17.56
CA TYR A 126 9.17 -21.40 -18.61
C TYR A 126 10.42 -20.69 -19.16
N ARG A 127 10.61 -20.73 -20.45
CA ARG A 127 11.80 -20.22 -21.14
C ARG A 127 11.41 -19.42 -22.37
N GLN A 128 12.40 -18.78 -23.03
CA GLN A 128 12.21 -18.00 -24.25
C GLN A 128 11.43 -18.77 -25.35
N LYS A 129 11.68 -20.06 -25.53
CA LYS A 129 10.92 -20.88 -26.48
C LYS A 129 9.43 -20.93 -26.18
N ASP A 130 9.07 -20.97 -24.89
CA ASP A 130 7.68 -21.01 -24.44
C ASP A 130 7.02 -19.65 -24.62
N PHE A 131 7.75 -18.53 -24.39
CA PHE A 131 7.28 -17.19 -24.70
C PHE A 131 6.86 -17.03 -26.16
N ASN A 132 7.68 -17.52 -27.09
CA ASN A 132 7.41 -17.38 -28.53
C ASN A 132 6.13 -18.09 -29.00
N VAL A 133 5.69 -19.13 -28.27
CA VAL A 133 4.49 -19.92 -28.60
C VAL A 133 3.32 -19.66 -27.66
N THR A 134 3.50 -18.84 -26.62
CA THR A 134 2.41 -18.52 -25.68
C THR A 134 1.40 -17.60 -26.34
N ILE A 135 0.15 -18.05 -26.34
CA ILE A 135 -1.01 -17.31 -26.86
C ILE A 135 -1.90 -16.91 -25.69
N ILE A 136 -2.32 -15.66 -25.69
CA ILE A 136 -3.30 -15.11 -24.73
C ILE A 136 -4.50 -14.57 -25.47
N SER A 137 -5.67 -14.61 -24.83
CA SER A 137 -6.88 -14.01 -25.40
C SER A 137 -7.02 -12.58 -24.86
N LEU A 138 -7.22 -11.62 -25.76
CA LEU A 138 -7.48 -10.20 -25.43
C LEU A 138 -8.81 -9.75 -26.06
N PRO A 139 -9.47 -8.73 -25.45
CA PRO A 139 -10.71 -8.19 -26.01
C PRO A 139 -10.47 -7.50 -27.35
N LEU A 140 -11.38 -7.72 -28.28
CA LEU A 140 -11.39 -7.07 -29.59
C LEU A 140 -12.40 -5.95 -29.65
N LYS A 141 -12.09 -4.89 -30.40
CA LYS A 141 -13.04 -3.86 -30.74
C LYS A 141 -14.27 -4.45 -31.44
N PRO A 142 -15.48 -3.93 -31.28
CA PRO A 142 -16.67 -4.43 -31.98
C PRO A 142 -16.52 -4.43 -33.52
N THR A 143 -15.75 -3.49 -34.04
CA THR A 143 -15.47 -3.33 -35.46
C THR A 143 -14.30 -4.16 -35.99
N ALA A 144 -13.65 -4.94 -35.12
CA ALA A 144 -12.45 -5.72 -35.50
C ALA A 144 -12.79 -6.80 -36.55
N ASN A 145 -12.09 -6.77 -37.66
CA ASN A 145 -12.18 -7.74 -38.74
C ASN A 145 -10.96 -8.68 -38.82
N ALA A 146 -9.91 -8.34 -38.12
CA ALA A 146 -8.65 -9.11 -38.03
C ALA A 146 -8.22 -9.24 -36.59
N GLN A 147 -7.05 -9.88 -36.34
CA GLN A 147 -6.44 -9.99 -35.02
C GLN A 147 -5.06 -9.32 -35.02
N THR A 148 -5.08 -8.01 -35.26
CA THR A 148 -3.89 -7.14 -35.20
C THR A 148 -3.85 -6.38 -33.88
N LEU A 149 -2.72 -5.74 -33.60
CA LEU A 149 -2.60 -4.85 -32.41
C LEU A 149 -3.65 -3.75 -32.39
N GLU A 150 -4.03 -3.24 -33.58
CA GLU A 150 -5.00 -2.16 -33.73
C GLU A 150 -6.43 -2.60 -33.43
N ASP A 151 -6.71 -3.89 -33.55
CA ASP A 151 -8.03 -4.49 -33.28
C ASP A 151 -8.27 -4.74 -31.78
N ILE A 152 -7.24 -4.67 -30.96
CA ILE A 152 -7.36 -4.87 -29.50
C ILE A 152 -8.13 -3.70 -28.89
N ASP A 153 -9.10 -4.01 -28.04
CA ASP A 153 -9.89 -3.00 -27.31
C ASP A 153 -9.19 -2.62 -25.99
N PHE A 154 -8.14 -1.81 -26.10
CA PHE A 154 -7.44 -1.27 -24.94
C PHE A 154 -8.33 -0.38 -24.08
N HIS A 155 -9.32 0.31 -24.70
CA HIS A 155 -10.26 1.14 -23.97
C HIS A 155 -11.15 0.31 -23.04
N PHE A 156 -11.65 -0.82 -23.54
CA PHE A 156 -12.39 -1.77 -22.70
C PHE A 156 -11.56 -2.24 -21.52
N MET A 157 -10.29 -2.63 -21.74
CA MET A 157 -9.42 -3.10 -20.65
C MET A 157 -9.21 -2.01 -19.58
N GLU A 158 -8.97 -0.77 -20.02
CA GLU A 158 -8.80 0.39 -19.13
C GLU A 158 -10.04 0.60 -18.25
N LYS A 159 -11.22 0.66 -18.89
CA LYS A 159 -12.49 0.87 -18.23
C LYS A 159 -12.85 -0.28 -17.29
N PHE A 160 -12.67 -1.53 -17.73
CA PHE A 160 -12.98 -2.72 -16.94
C PHE A 160 -12.16 -2.79 -15.65
N ILE A 161 -10.85 -2.53 -15.73
CA ILE A 161 -9.99 -2.51 -14.54
C ILE A 161 -10.34 -1.35 -13.62
N ALA A 162 -10.66 -0.16 -14.17
CA ALA A 162 -11.10 0.98 -13.37
C ALA A 162 -12.39 0.67 -12.59
N GLU A 163 -13.37 0.03 -13.22
CA GLU A 163 -14.61 -0.41 -12.56
C GLU A 163 -14.32 -1.48 -11.48
N LEU A 164 -13.42 -2.42 -11.76
CA LEU A 164 -13.00 -3.43 -10.79
C LEU A 164 -12.32 -2.82 -9.57
N GLU A 165 -11.45 -1.84 -9.76
CA GLU A 165 -10.80 -1.08 -8.68
C GLU A 165 -11.84 -0.35 -7.82
N GLN A 166 -12.82 0.31 -8.44
CA GLN A 166 -13.88 1.00 -7.71
C GLN A 166 -14.75 0.04 -6.90
N CYS A 167 -15.14 -1.09 -7.50
CA CYS A 167 -15.89 -2.12 -6.78
C CYS A 167 -15.10 -2.64 -5.58
N ARG A 168 -13.80 -2.88 -5.73
CA ARG A 168 -12.95 -3.38 -4.65
C ARG A 168 -12.77 -2.36 -3.52
N LEU A 169 -12.62 -1.08 -3.87
CA LEU A 169 -12.54 0.00 -2.89
C LEU A 169 -13.85 0.10 -2.09
N ALA A 170 -15.00 0.06 -2.76
CA ALA A 170 -16.31 0.09 -2.09
C ALA A 170 -16.52 -1.12 -1.15
N GLU A 171 -16.10 -2.32 -1.56
CA GLU A 171 -16.14 -3.51 -0.69
C GLU A 171 -15.26 -3.34 0.56
N LEU A 172 -14.04 -2.82 0.40
CA LEU A 172 -13.12 -2.57 1.52
C LEU A 172 -13.66 -1.50 2.46
N GLU A 173 -14.24 -0.44 1.94
CA GLU A 173 -14.87 0.63 2.71
C GLU A 173 -16.05 0.10 3.53
N GLN A 174 -16.90 -0.72 2.91
CA GLN A 174 -18.04 -1.35 3.57
C GLN A 174 -17.61 -2.32 4.70
N CYS A 175 -16.57 -3.11 4.46
CA CYS A 175 -15.99 -3.99 5.49
C CYS A 175 -15.46 -3.16 6.66
N ARG A 176 -14.72 -2.08 6.39
CA ARG A 176 -14.15 -1.21 7.42
C ARG A 176 -15.22 -0.50 8.25
N LEU A 177 -16.30 -0.04 7.62
CA LEU A 177 -17.43 0.53 8.33
C LEU A 177 -18.10 -0.49 9.25
N ALA A 178 -18.33 -1.71 8.78
CA ALA A 178 -18.90 -2.78 9.59
C ALA A 178 -18.01 -3.17 10.80
N GLU A 179 -16.69 -3.20 10.61
CA GLU A 179 -15.74 -3.42 11.71
C GLU A 179 -15.79 -2.29 12.74
N LEU A 180 -15.87 -1.03 12.28
CA LEU A 180 -15.97 0.14 13.15
C LEU A 180 -17.29 0.14 13.93
N GLU A 181 -18.42 -0.14 13.28
CA GLU A 181 -19.71 -0.27 13.93
C GLU A 181 -19.71 -1.38 15.01
N ALA A 182 -19.12 -2.55 14.69
CA ALA A 182 -18.98 -3.64 15.65
C ALA A 182 -18.10 -3.23 16.86
N TYR A 183 -17.02 -2.50 16.62
CA TYR A 183 -16.16 -1.96 17.68
C TYR A 183 -16.90 -0.95 18.54
N LEU A 184 -17.61 0.02 17.96
CA LEU A 184 -18.40 1.02 18.69
C LEU A 184 -19.47 0.35 19.56
N LYS A 185 -20.12 -0.69 19.03
CA LYS A 185 -21.10 -1.48 19.76
C LYS A 185 -20.47 -2.22 20.93
N ALA A 186 -19.34 -2.90 20.70
CA ALA A 186 -18.65 -3.67 21.76
C ALA A 186 -18.10 -2.78 22.88
N THR A 187 -17.76 -1.53 22.57
CA THR A 187 -17.24 -0.56 23.54
C THR A 187 -18.32 0.30 24.20
N GLY A 188 -19.59 0.16 23.78
CA GLY A 188 -20.69 1.01 24.26
C GLY A 188 -20.66 2.44 23.73
N LEU A 189 -19.85 2.70 22.71
CA LEU A 189 -19.69 4.01 22.06
C LEU A 189 -20.60 4.17 20.82
N GLU A 190 -21.57 3.29 20.65
CA GLU A 190 -22.47 3.32 19.47
C GLU A 190 -23.48 4.48 19.45
N ASN A 191 -23.64 5.18 20.57
CA ASN A 191 -24.53 6.35 20.59
C ASN A 191 -23.85 7.57 19.94
N THR A 192 -24.04 7.70 18.65
CA THR A 192 -23.53 8.83 17.86
C THR A 192 -24.47 10.03 17.85
N THR A 193 -25.63 9.93 18.53
CA THR A 193 -26.57 11.05 18.63
C THR A 193 -26.06 12.02 19.67
N LEU A 194 -25.59 13.16 19.22
CA LEU A 194 -25.21 14.25 20.13
C LEU A 194 -26.45 14.67 20.91
N SER A 195 -26.31 14.88 22.19
CA SER A 195 -27.33 15.59 22.98
C SER A 195 -27.46 17.03 22.44
N ASN A 196 -28.61 17.66 22.64
CA ASN A 196 -28.80 19.07 22.25
C ASN A 196 -27.71 19.99 22.80
N ALA A 197 -27.15 19.69 23.97
CA ALA A 197 -26.05 20.44 24.57
C ALA A 197 -24.74 20.24 23.81
N GLU A 198 -24.43 19.01 23.40
CA GLU A 198 -23.22 18.68 22.61
C GLU A 198 -23.33 19.22 21.17
N GLU A 199 -24.50 19.11 20.56
CA GLU A 199 -24.74 19.68 19.24
C GLU A 199 -24.62 21.20 19.23
N ASN A 200 -25.16 21.86 20.26
CA ASN A 200 -24.98 23.29 20.46
C ASN A 200 -23.51 23.65 20.69
N ALA A 201 -22.77 22.89 21.48
CA ALA A 201 -21.34 23.11 21.71
C ALA A 201 -20.54 22.92 20.42
N LEU A 202 -20.83 21.90 19.62
CA LEU A 202 -20.21 21.64 18.33
C LEU A 202 -20.53 22.76 17.30
N ASN A 203 -21.76 23.20 17.26
CA ASN A 203 -22.18 24.31 16.40
C ASN A 203 -21.49 25.62 16.80
N VAL A 204 -21.35 25.87 18.09
CA VAL A 204 -20.59 26.99 18.63
C VAL A 204 -19.15 26.91 18.23
N PHE A 205 -18.52 25.74 18.35
CA PHE A 205 -17.13 25.50 17.95
C PHE A 205 -16.91 25.71 16.45
N ASN A 206 -17.78 25.12 15.60
CA ASN A 206 -17.66 25.18 14.14
C ASN A 206 -17.96 26.58 13.56
N ASN A 207 -18.85 27.33 14.20
CA ASN A 207 -19.24 28.67 13.75
C ASN A 207 -18.36 29.79 14.33
N SER A 208 -17.41 29.47 15.21
CA SER A 208 -16.59 30.42 15.93
C SER A 208 -15.39 30.97 15.16
N ARG A 209 -15.58 31.35 13.89
CA ARG A 209 -14.61 32.27 13.23
C ARG A 209 -14.69 33.68 13.84
N GLY A 210 -14.52 33.77 15.18
CA GLY A 210 -14.34 35.02 15.88
C GLY A 210 -15.52 35.58 16.68
N ASN A 211 -16.78 35.23 16.39
CA ASN A 211 -17.94 35.62 17.20
C ASN A 211 -18.92 34.46 17.30
N THR A 212 -19.19 33.99 18.50
CA THR A 212 -20.18 32.95 18.74
C THR A 212 -21.56 33.56 19.02
N PRO A 213 -22.66 32.96 18.48
CA PRO A 213 -24.03 33.43 18.74
C PRO A 213 -24.44 33.39 20.21
N CYS A 214 -23.71 32.66 21.05
CA CYS A 214 -23.98 32.55 22.51
C CYS A 214 -23.12 33.49 23.36
N GLY A 215 -22.46 34.49 22.76
CA GLY A 215 -21.67 35.49 23.52
C GLY A 215 -20.33 34.98 24.02
N LEU A 216 -19.88 33.78 23.59
CA LEU A 216 -18.52 33.33 23.90
C LEU A 216 -17.53 34.05 23.00
N THR A 217 -16.52 34.65 23.60
CA THR A 217 -15.38 35.26 22.90
C THR A 217 -14.18 34.34 23.00
N TRP A 218 -13.55 34.09 21.85
CA TRP A 218 -12.28 33.39 21.82
C TRP A 218 -11.16 34.37 22.06
N GLN A 219 -10.28 34.05 23.00
CA GLN A 219 -9.11 34.82 23.31
C GLN A 219 -7.85 33.98 23.14
N SER A 220 -6.82 34.56 22.57
CA SER A 220 -5.51 33.90 22.48
C SER A 220 -4.76 34.03 23.79
N PHE A 221 -4.20 32.90 24.24
CA PHE A 221 -3.32 32.86 25.42
C PHE A 221 -1.97 32.26 25.02
N LYS A 222 -0.93 32.68 25.70
CA LYS A 222 0.36 31.99 25.62
C LYS A 222 0.28 30.72 26.44
N LEU A 223 0.84 29.63 25.97
CA LEU A 223 0.82 28.33 26.70
C LEU A 223 1.45 28.46 28.08
N GLY A 224 2.52 29.29 28.23
CA GLY A 224 3.16 29.55 29.51
C GLY A 224 2.31 30.33 30.52
N ASP A 225 1.22 31.01 30.09
CA ASP A 225 0.26 31.66 30.98
C ASP A 225 -0.77 30.68 31.53
N LEU A 226 -0.97 29.55 30.86
CA LEU A 226 -1.95 28.51 31.19
C LEU A 226 -1.33 27.28 31.85
N PHE A 227 -0.08 26.97 31.53
CA PHE A 227 0.61 25.75 31.93
C PHE A 227 2.03 26.06 32.41
N GLU A 228 2.46 25.33 33.44
CA GLU A 228 3.86 25.25 33.80
C GLU A 228 4.58 24.31 32.83
N ILE A 229 5.55 24.85 32.06
CA ILE A 229 6.33 24.13 31.08
C ILE A 229 7.67 23.74 31.69
N ARG A 230 7.98 22.44 31.74
CA ARG A 230 9.22 21.94 32.31
C ARG A 230 9.72 20.72 31.52
N PRO A 231 11.03 20.52 31.44
CA PRO A 231 11.56 19.28 30.84
C PRO A 231 11.23 18.08 31.75
N THR A 232 10.99 16.93 31.11
CA THR A 232 10.80 15.64 31.80
C THR A 232 12.12 15.15 32.37
N LYS A 233 12.04 14.34 33.43
CA LYS A 233 13.20 13.65 34.00
C LYS A 233 13.56 12.44 33.16
N ALA A 234 14.80 12.37 32.68
CA ALA A 234 15.28 11.24 31.91
C ALA A 234 15.93 10.16 32.82
N TYR A 235 15.73 8.92 32.48
CA TYR A 235 16.34 7.80 33.20
C TYR A 235 17.82 7.57 32.86
N ASN A 236 18.38 8.17 31.84
CA ASN A 236 19.74 7.94 31.33
C ASN A 236 20.05 6.45 31.07
N LEU A 237 19.07 5.71 30.65
CA LEU A 237 19.15 4.28 30.31
C LEU A 237 18.96 4.07 28.81
N THR A 238 19.57 3.02 28.29
CA THR A 238 19.27 2.58 26.92
C THR A 238 17.89 1.92 26.87
N ASN A 239 17.24 1.94 25.71
CA ASN A 239 15.91 1.35 25.51
C ASN A 239 15.87 -0.14 25.95
N SER A 240 16.94 -0.89 25.75
CA SER A 240 17.05 -2.29 26.17
C SER A 240 17.02 -2.51 27.69
N HIS A 241 17.38 -1.49 28.48
CA HIS A 241 17.32 -1.53 29.95
C HIS A 241 16.10 -0.81 30.51
N LEU A 242 15.47 0.03 29.70
CA LEU A 242 14.30 0.80 30.10
C LEU A 242 12.99 0.05 29.84
N PHE A 243 12.90 -0.66 28.70
CA PHE A 243 11.65 -1.31 28.29
C PHE A 243 11.55 -2.74 28.85
N ASP A 244 10.39 -3.05 29.42
CA ASP A 244 10.01 -4.37 29.92
C ASP A 244 8.62 -4.71 29.39
N ASN A 245 8.52 -5.77 28.61
CA ASN A 245 7.28 -6.21 27.96
C ASN A 245 6.16 -6.62 28.95
N ASN A 246 6.49 -6.88 30.20
CA ASN A 246 5.56 -7.26 31.26
C ASN A 246 5.19 -6.07 32.18
N ALA A 247 5.77 -4.92 31.94
CA ALA A 247 5.55 -3.71 32.75
C ALA A 247 4.30 -2.94 32.33
N LYS A 248 3.83 -2.05 33.20
CA LYS A 248 2.60 -1.28 32.99
C LYS A 248 2.82 0.23 32.91
N ASN A 249 3.94 0.75 33.40
CA ASN A 249 4.20 2.17 33.40
C ASN A 249 4.63 2.62 31.99
N PRO A 250 3.86 3.46 31.29
CA PRO A 250 4.19 3.88 29.95
C PRO A 250 5.44 4.77 29.93
N VAL A 251 6.26 4.60 28.91
CA VAL A 251 7.44 5.43 28.65
C VAL A 251 7.18 6.29 27.43
N VAL A 252 7.04 7.58 27.64
CA VAL A 252 6.82 8.58 26.59
C VAL A 252 8.16 9.05 26.05
N THR A 253 8.27 9.10 24.72
CA THR A 253 9.45 9.60 24.00
C THR A 253 9.03 10.54 22.87
N ASN A 254 9.97 10.98 22.05
CA ASN A 254 9.74 11.82 20.87
C ASN A 254 9.04 11.05 19.73
N SER A 255 7.95 10.36 20.01
CA SER A 255 7.14 9.64 19.01
C SER A 255 5.87 10.41 18.70
N SER A 256 5.47 10.47 17.44
CA SER A 256 4.17 10.99 17.00
C SER A 256 3.08 9.92 16.99
N LEU A 257 3.41 8.66 17.29
CA LEU A 257 2.51 7.53 17.29
C LEU A 257 2.18 7.07 18.72
N ASN A 258 1.06 6.36 18.86
CA ASN A 258 0.64 5.71 20.10
C ASN A 258 0.69 6.65 21.33
N ASN A 259 0.18 7.86 21.21
CA ASN A 259 0.18 8.87 22.27
C ASN A 259 1.59 9.24 22.79
N GLY A 260 2.62 9.08 21.95
CA GLY A 260 4.02 9.27 22.32
C GLY A 260 4.64 8.12 23.09
N ILE A 261 3.89 7.05 23.37
CA ILE A 261 4.34 5.88 24.15
C ILE A 261 5.17 4.96 23.24
N SER A 262 6.44 4.79 23.57
CA SER A 262 7.37 3.91 22.86
C SER A 262 7.56 2.54 23.51
N GLY A 263 7.14 2.37 24.75
CA GLY A 263 7.22 1.10 25.48
C GLY A 263 6.72 1.25 26.91
N TYR A 264 6.93 0.22 27.72
CA TYR A 264 6.55 0.19 29.13
C TYR A 264 7.76 -0.14 29.98
N SER A 265 7.77 0.32 31.24
CA SER A 265 8.85 0.09 32.19
C SER A 265 8.33 -0.41 33.53
N SER A 266 9.13 -1.24 34.21
CA SER A 266 8.92 -1.64 35.61
C SER A 266 9.50 -0.64 36.62
N LEU A 267 10.19 0.40 36.15
CA LEU A 267 10.72 1.43 37.01
C LEU A 267 9.59 2.34 37.53
N GLU A 268 9.85 3.01 38.67
CA GLU A 268 8.93 3.98 39.24
C GLU A 268 8.69 5.15 38.27
N PRO A 269 7.44 5.58 38.06
CA PRO A 269 7.13 6.72 37.22
C PRO A 269 7.84 8.00 37.70
N THR A 270 8.38 8.78 36.78
CA THR A 270 9.03 10.07 37.09
C THR A 270 8.08 11.25 37.01
N GLU A 271 6.96 11.07 36.30
CA GLU A 271 6.00 12.13 36.04
C GLU A 271 4.60 11.71 36.51
N LYS A 272 3.83 12.71 36.92
CA LYS A 272 2.42 12.49 37.32
C LYS A 272 1.53 12.45 36.09
N GLY A 273 0.43 11.74 36.18
CA GLY A 273 -0.65 11.81 35.18
C GLY A 273 -1.34 13.19 35.15
N ASN A 274 -2.34 13.31 34.28
CA ASN A 274 -3.09 14.54 34.02
C ASN A 274 -2.17 15.69 33.50
N GLN A 275 -1.30 15.36 32.56
CA GLN A 275 -0.35 16.29 31.96
C GLN A 275 -0.44 16.26 30.44
N ILE A 276 -0.02 17.34 29.81
CA ILE A 276 0.18 17.42 28.36
C ILE A 276 1.67 17.26 28.08
N THR A 277 2.04 16.30 27.26
CA THR A 277 3.40 16.13 26.74
C THR A 277 3.49 16.66 25.33
N TYR A 278 4.59 17.28 24.98
CA TYR A 278 4.92 17.67 23.61
C TYR A 278 6.39 17.41 23.31
N SER A 279 6.70 17.14 22.06
CA SER A 279 8.07 16.98 21.59
C SER A 279 8.63 18.33 21.20
N ASP A 280 9.83 18.65 21.66
CA ASP A 280 10.59 19.85 21.31
C ASP A 280 11.56 19.62 20.13
N THR A 281 11.57 18.42 19.55
CA THR A 281 12.40 18.10 18.39
C THR A 281 11.69 18.39 17.08
N THR A 282 12.42 18.89 16.09
CA THR A 282 11.92 19.24 14.77
C THR A 282 11.40 18.06 13.94
N THR A 283 11.53 16.83 14.45
CA THR A 283 11.19 15.59 13.74
C THR A 283 9.86 14.97 14.17
N SER A 284 9.24 15.45 15.26
CA SER A 284 7.93 14.94 15.69
C SER A 284 7.03 16.07 16.19
N GLU A 285 5.80 16.14 15.70
CA GLU A 285 4.79 17.14 16.05
C GLU A 285 3.76 16.59 17.06
N GLY A 286 4.17 15.67 17.92
CA GLY A 286 3.27 15.01 18.87
C GLY A 286 2.95 15.90 20.07
N ILE A 287 1.67 16.22 20.28
CA ILE A 287 1.13 16.82 21.50
C ILE A 287 0.07 15.87 22.03
N PHE A 288 0.26 15.36 23.26
CA PHE A 288 -0.59 14.31 23.81
C PHE A 288 -0.99 14.59 25.24
N TYR A 289 -2.24 14.28 25.58
CA TYR A 289 -2.70 14.26 26.96
C TYR A 289 -2.38 12.91 27.60
N GLN A 290 -1.67 12.94 28.71
CA GLN A 290 -1.29 11.75 29.48
C GLN A 290 -2.15 11.68 30.72
N LYS A 291 -3.04 10.70 30.77
CA LYS A 291 -3.99 10.50 31.87
C LYS A 291 -3.30 9.90 33.09
N ASP A 292 -2.46 8.91 32.87
CA ASP A 292 -1.83 8.09 33.91
C ASP A 292 -0.40 8.55 34.23
N LEU A 293 0.22 7.95 35.25
CA LEU A 293 1.62 8.19 35.62
C LEU A 293 2.56 7.74 34.49
N LEU A 294 3.64 8.49 34.28
CA LEU A 294 4.64 8.23 33.22
C LEU A 294 5.99 7.89 33.81
#